data_a83cda399eb69c2bf7f5175ac8e019f0
#
_entry.id   a83cda399eb69c2bf7f5175ac8e019f0
#
_cell.length_a   1.000
_cell.length_b   1.000
_cell.length_c   1.000
_cell.angle_alpha   90.00
_cell.angle_beta   90.00
_cell.angle_gamma   90.00
#
_symmetry.space_group_name_H-M   'P 1'
#
loop_
_entity.id
_entity.type
_entity.pdbx_description
1 polymer ?
#
loop_
_entity_poly.entity_id
_entity_poly.type
_entity_poly.pdbx_seq_one_letter_code
_entity_poly.pdbx_strand_id
1 'polypeptide(L)'
;MFKILLDRKAVKYYESLDDNTAKRINKAIELIGNNPFYGTHIKRLIGSLEGKYRYKVGDLRVVYSVNKDKGLVFIEAIGPRGDIYK
;
A
#
# COMPACT_ATOMS: atom_id res chain seq x y z
N MET A 1 7.44 14.59 -2.67
CA MET A 1 6.46 13.52 -2.93
C MET A 1 7.14 12.31 -3.54
N PHE A 2 6.79 11.13 -3.08
CA PHE A 2 7.38 9.88 -3.58
C PHE A 2 6.67 9.43 -4.85
N LYS A 3 7.44 8.85 -5.77
CA LYS A 3 6.88 8.21 -6.94
C LYS A 3 6.31 6.84 -6.54
N ILE A 4 5.16 6.49 -7.08
CA ILE A 4 4.48 5.24 -6.74
C ILE A 4 4.60 4.25 -7.89
N LEU A 5 5.07 3.05 -7.58
CA LEU A 5 5.08 1.92 -8.51
C LEU A 5 4.24 0.80 -7.90
N LEU A 6 3.53 0.06 -8.74
CA LEU A 6 2.68 -1.04 -8.28
C LEU A 6 3.15 -2.35 -8.89
N ASP A 7 3.23 -3.38 -8.04
CA ASP A 7 3.42 -4.73 -8.52
C ASP A 7 2.21 -5.17 -9.37
N ARG A 8 2.45 -6.08 -10.30
CA ARG A 8 1.39 -6.58 -11.19
C ARG A 8 0.19 -7.12 -10.41
N LYS A 9 0.43 -7.83 -9.32
CA LYS A 9 -0.64 -8.37 -8.48
C LYS A 9 -1.49 -7.27 -7.88
N ALA A 10 -0.84 -6.18 -7.45
CA ALA A 10 -1.56 -5.03 -6.89
C ALA A 10 -2.42 -4.36 -7.97
N VAL A 11 -1.89 -4.22 -9.18
CA VAL A 11 -2.65 -3.65 -10.30
C VAL A 11 -3.88 -4.49 -10.58
N LYS A 12 -3.72 -5.81 -10.68
CA LYS A 12 -4.84 -6.72 -10.96
C LYS A 12 -5.92 -6.63 -9.89
N TYR A 13 -5.51 -6.60 -8.63
CA TYR A 13 -6.48 -6.48 -7.55
C TYR A 13 -7.23 -5.16 -7.62
N TYR A 14 -6.51 -4.08 -7.88
CA TYR A 14 -7.08 -2.75 -8.02
C TYR A 14 -8.14 -2.71 -9.16
N GLU A 15 -7.82 -3.34 -10.28
CA GLU A 15 -8.73 -3.38 -11.42
C GLU A 15 -10.02 -4.16 -11.15
N SER A 16 -10.01 -5.04 -10.15
CA SER A 16 -11.20 -5.82 -9.77
C SER A 16 -12.14 -5.07 -8.83
N LEU A 17 -11.73 -3.89 -8.32
CA LEU A 17 -12.50 -3.17 -7.33
C LEU A 17 -13.66 -2.39 -7.95
N ASP A 18 -14.74 -2.23 -7.16
CA ASP A 18 -15.80 -1.32 -7.53
C ASP A 18 -15.31 0.13 -7.44
N ASP A 19 -16.05 1.05 -8.04
CA ASP A 19 -15.64 2.46 -8.15
C ASP A 19 -15.41 3.11 -6.78
N ASN A 20 -16.29 2.85 -5.83
CA ASN A 20 -16.17 3.46 -4.50
C ASN A 20 -14.91 2.99 -3.78
N THR A 21 -14.64 1.69 -3.84
CA THR A 21 -13.45 1.12 -3.21
C THR A 21 -12.18 1.59 -3.91
N ALA A 22 -12.21 1.65 -5.24
CA ALA A 22 -11.09 2.15 -6.02
C ALA A 22 -10.74 3.58 -5.64
N LYS A 23 -11.74 4.45 -5.44
CA LYS A 23 -11.52 5.82 -5.01
C LYS A 23 -10.84 5.88 -3.65
N ARG A 24 -11.23 5.01 -2.73
CA ARG A 24 -10.62 4.95 -1.40
C ARG A 24 -9.16 4.49 -1.49
N ILE A 25 -8.88 3.52 -2.35
CA ILE A 25 -7.51 3.07 -2.57
C ILE A 25 -6.69 4.18 -3.23
N ASN A 26 -7.24 4.91 -4.20
CA ASN A 26 -6.56 6.05 -4.82
C ASN A 26 -6.18 7.10 -3.78
N LYS A 27 -7.09 7.40 -2.87
CA LYS A 27 -6.81 8.36 -1.79
C LYS A 27 -5.70 7.87 -0.88
N ALA A 28 -5.70 6.58 -0.55
CA ALA A 28 -4.66 5.99 0.28
C ALA A 28 -3.29 6.08 -0.41
N ILE A 29 -3.24 5.76 -1.70
CA ILE A 29 -2.00 5.82 -2.47
C ILE A 29 -1.46 7.25 -2.51
N GLU A 30 -2.35 8.23 -2.68
CA GLU A 30 -1.97 9.64 -2.66
C GLU A 30 -1.34 10.02 -1.32
N LEU A 31 -1.97 9.61 -0.22
CA LEU A 31 -1.45 9.92 1.12
C LEU A 31 -0.12 9.21 1.38
N ILE A 32 0.02 7.97 0.91
CA ILE A 32 1.28 7.24 1.00
C ILE A 32 2.38 8.00 0.23
N GLY A 33 2.07 8.50 -0.95
CA GLY A 33 3.04 9.25 -1.74
C GLY A 33 3.50 10.54 -1.06
N ASN A 34 2.62 11.16 -0.29
CA ASN A 34 2.97 12.38 0.44
C ASN A 34 3.83 12.09 1.66
N ASN A 35 3.52 11.03 2.40
CA ASN A 35 4.30 10.62 3.57
C ASN A 35 4.12 9.13 3.82
N PRO A 36 5.02 8.29 3.30
CA PRO A 36 4.87 6.84 3.45
C PRO A 36 5.25 6.29 4.81
N PHE A 37 5.84 7.11 5.69
CA PHE A 37 6.37 6.63 6.96
C PHE A 37 5.43 6.83 8.14
N TYR A 38 4.57 7.84 8.08
CA TYR A 38 3.70 8.20 9.20
C TYR A 38 2.29 8.50 8.73
N GLY A 39 1.34 8.09 9.53
CA GLY A 39 -0.06 8.40 9.30
C GLY A 39 -0.93 7.50 10.18
N THR A 40 -2.17 7.92 10.41
CA THR A 40 -3.11 7.22 11.27
C THR A 40 -3.31 5.76 10.84
N HIS A 41 -3.29 5.52 9.53
CA HIS A 41 -3.57 4.19 8.97
C HIS A 41 -2.32 3.41 8.59
N ILE A 42 -1.13 3.99 8.84
CA ILE A 42 0.14 3.38 8.45
C ILE A 42 0.78 2.69 9.65
N LYS A 43 1.28 1.47 9.42
CA LYS A 43 1.98 0.72 10.45
C LYS A 43 3.18 0.00 9.83
N ARG A 44 4.31 0.03 10.54
CA ARG A 44 5.49 -0.73 10.13
C ARG A 44 5.26 -2.20 10.43
N LEU A 45 5.69 -3.04 9.50
CA LEU A 45 5.60 -4.48 9.67
C LEU A 45 6.88 -5.03 10.29
N ILE A 46 6.75 -6.14 11.01
CA ILE A 46 7.85 -6.78 11.71
C ILE A 46 7.97 -8.24 11.28
N GLY A 47 9.02 -8.91 11.75
CA GLY A 47 9.26 -10.32 11.42
C GLY A 47 9.71 -10.47 9.98
N SER A 48 9.13 -11.44 9.28
CA SER A 48 9.52 -11.71 7.89
C SER A 48 9.17 -10.58 6.93
N LEU A 49 8.33 -9.64 7.36
CA LEU A 49 7.94 -8.49 6.54
C LEU A 49 8.63 -7.20 6.99
N GLU A 50 9.70 -7.32 7.79
CA GLU A 50 10.45 -6.17 8.26
C GLU A 50 10.94 -5.32 7.07
N GLY A 51 10.85 -4.00 7.23
CA GLY A 51 11.20 -3.07 6.17
C GLY A 51 10.03 -2.67 5.31
N LYS A 52 8.86 -3.27 5.52
CA LYS A 52 7.64 -2.95 4.79
C LYS A 52 6.64 -2.23 5.69
N TYR A 53 5.66 -1.65 5.06
CA TYR A 53 4.60 -0.89 5.73
C TYR A 53 3.26 -1.37 5.22
N ARG A 54 2.21 -1.14 6.03
CA ARG A 54 0.85 -1.36 5.57
C ARG A 54 0.02 -0.11 5.81
N TYR A 55 -0.87 0.17 4.86
CA TYR A 55 -1.87 1.23 4.99
C TYR A 55 -3.23 0.55 5.01
N LYS A 56 -4.02 0.81 6.07
CA LYS A 56 -5.32 0.19 6.23
C LYS A 56 -6.41 1.03 5.56
N VAL A 57 -7.21 0.40 4.69
CA VAL A 57 -8.34 1.04 4.03
C VAL A 57 -9.55 0.15 4.27
N GLY A 58 -10.31 0.43 5.34
CA GLY A 58 -11.43 -0.44 5.73
C GLY A 58 -10.94 -1.85 5.99
N ASP A 59 -11.50 -2.82 5.27
CA ASP A 59 -11.10 -4.22 5.38
C ASP A 59 -9.88 -4.57 4.53
N LEU A 60 -9.41 -3.62 3.74
CA LEU A 60 -8.27 -3.84 2.85
C LEU A 60 -6.97 -3.33 3.45
N ARG A 61 -5.88 -3.89 2.95
CA ARG A 61 -4.51 -3.47 3.30
C ARG A 61 -3.74 -3.19 2.03
N VAL A 62 -2.93 -2.14 2.07
CA VAL A 62 -1.96 -1.84 1.02
C VAL A 62 -0.60 -2.06 1.64
N VAL A 63 0.14 -3.05 1.14
CA VAL A 63 1.48 -3.38 1.64
C VAL A 63 2.50 -2.80 0.68
N TYR A 64 3.45 -2.05 1.21
CA TYR A 64 4.43 -1.38 0.38
C TYR A 64 5.80 -1.29 1.05
N SER A 65 6.82 -1.12 0.23
CA SER A 65 8.16 -0.82 0.68
C SER A 65 8.56 0.55 0.15
N VAL A 66 9.58 1.14 0.76
CA VAL A 66 10.02 2.49 0.41
C VAL A 66 11.50 2.49 0.10
N ASN A 67 11.88 3.03 -1.04
CA ASN A 67 13.27 3.31 -1.36
C ASN A 67 13.47 4.81 -1.18
N LYS A 68 13.97 5.17 -0.01
CA LYS A 68 14.12 6.57 0.38
C LYS A 68 15.11 7.32 -0.52
N ASP A 69 16.19 6.65 -0.89
CA ASP A 69 17.24 7.28 -1.69
C ASP A 69 16.73 7.65 -3.08
N LYS A 70 15.87 6.84 -3.66
CA LYS A 70 15.32 7.08 -5.00
C LYS A 70 13.97 7.78 -4.96
N GLY A 71 13.41 8.01 -3.76
CA GLY A 71 12.10 8.62 -3.64
C GLY A 71 10.98 7.77 -4.21
N LEU A 72 11.07 6.45 -4.04
CA LEU A 72 10.10 5.50 -4.61
C LEU A 72 9.35 4.76 -3.52
N VAL A 73 8.05 4.58 -3.75
CA VAL A 73 7.21 3.66 -2.97
C VAL A 73 6.79 2.55 -3.91
N PHE A 74 7.07 1.31 -3.53
CA PHE A 74 6.66 0.15 -4.30
C PHE A 74 5.52 -0.55 -3.59
N ILE A 75 4.32 -0.52 -4.19
CA ILE A 75 3.14 -1.17 -3.64
C ILE A 75 3.18 -2.63 -4.08
N GLU A 76 3.40 -3.52 -3.13
CA GLU A 76 3.61 -4.94 -3.39
C GLU A 76 2.32 -5.73 -3.44
N ALA A 77 1.35 -5.34 -2.64
CA ALA A 77 0.09 -6.07 -2.58
C ALA A 77 -1.03 -5.18 -2.06
N ILE A 78 -2.24 -5.45 -2.55
CA ILE A 78 -3.48 -4.87 -2.05
C ILE A 78 -4.41 -6.04 -1.85
N GLY A 79 -5.08 -6.09 -0.71
CA GLY A 79 -6.02 -7.18 -0.48
C GLY A 79 -6.57 -7.20 0.93
N PRO A 80 -7.48 -8.12 1.22
CA PRO A 80 -8.05 -8.24 2.56
C PRO A 80 -7.02 -8.80 3.53
N ARG A 81 -7.23 -8.48 4.80
CA ARG A 81 -6.35 -8.96 5.86
C ARG A 81 -6.24 -10.49 5.82
N GLY A 82 -5.03 -10.97 5.99
CA GLY A 82 -4.76 -12.40 6.03
C GLY A 82 -4.31 -12.97 4.71
N ASP A 83 -4.82 -12.46 3.59
CA ASP A 83 -4.44 -12.98 2.27
C ASP A 83 -3.10 -12.41 1.80
N ILE A 84 -2.86 -11.14 2.10
CA ILE A 84 -1.67 -10.44 1.60
C ILE A 84 -0.41 -10.76 2.39
N TYR A 85 -0.53 -11.43 3.53
CA TYR A 85 0.61 -11.80 4.36
C TYR A 85 1.06 -13.24 4.16
N LYS A 86 0.45 -13.95 3.25
CA LYS A 86 0.81 -15.34 2.96
C LYS A 86 1.88 -15.46 1.90
#